data_13723e76ad9f4b7f396978c69ecabba3
#
_entry.id   13723e76ad9f4b7f396978c69ecabba3
#
_cell.length_a   1.000
_cell.length_b   1.000
_cell.length_c   1.000
_cell.angle_alpha   90.00
_cell.angle_beta   90.00
_cell.angle_gamma   90.00
#
_symmetry.space_group_name_H-M   'P 1'
#
loop_
_entity.id
_entity.type
_entity.pdbx_description
1 polymer ?
#
loop_
_entity_poly.entity_id
_entity_poly.type
_entity_poly.pdbx_seq_one_letter_code
_entity_poly.pdbx_strand_id
1 'polypeptide(L)'
;MAWIKKTTGRSPGYHPYTREDLKRVGWCLDKNIKIAVVPNGTDWQVEININKSIHLDSNIYKADEAYKKMYEYYKYYYDKHNI
;
A
#
# COMPACT_ATOMS: atom_id res chain seq x y z
N MET A 1 -12.29 6.39 -13.27
CA MET A 1 -12.07 5.68 -13.02
C MET A 1 -12.56 4.66 -13.06
N ALA A 2 -12.52 4.34 -13.54
CA ALA A 2 -13.14 3.53 -13.62
C ALA A 2 -12.80 2.51 -12.95
N TRP A 3 -12.10 2.08 -12.75
CA TRP A 3 -12.03 1.02 -12.20
C TRP A 3 -12.69 0.87 -11.02
N ILE A 4 -13.36 1.22 -10.76
CA ILE A 4 -13.94 1.02 -9.76
C ILE A 4 -15.23 1.00 -9.84
N LYS A 5 -15.67 0.96 -10.46
CA LYS A 5 -16.71 0.99 -10.46
C LYS A 5 -17.52 0.38 -10.05
N LYS A 6 -17.55 0.09 -10.25
CA LYS A 6 -18.22 -0.42 -9.95
C LYS A 6 -18.63 -1.07 -9.35
N THR A 7 -18.63 -1.09 -9.19
CA THR A 7 -18.85 -1.72 -8.63
C THR A 7 -19.27 -2.38 -8.04
N THR A 8 -19.52 -2.48 -8.23
CA THR A 8 -19.80 -3.17 -7.58
C THR A 8 -19.12 -3.75 -7.17
N GLY A 9 -19.12 -3.63 -7.27
CA GLY A 9 -18.55 -4.27 -6.63
C GLY A 9 -17.25 -4.27 -6.44
N ARG A 10 -16.85 -3.77 -5.63
CA ARG A 10 -15.48 -3.85 -5.41
C ARG A 10 -15.11 -5.23 -5.01
N SER A 11 -13.86 -5.58 -5.21
CA SER A 11 -13.41 -6.90 -4.88
C SER A 11 -13.35 -7.11 -3.38
N PRO A 12 -13.55 -8.35 -2.95
CA PRO A 12 -13.35 -8.69 -1.55
C PRO A 12 -11.94 -8.34 -1.12
N GLY A 13 -11.81 -7.83 0.07
CA GLY A 13 -10.49 -7.50 0.57
C GLY A 13 -10.01 -6.10 0.23
N TYR A 14 -10.81 -5.37 -0.52
CA TYR A 14 -10.45 -4.00 -0.81
C TYR A 14 -10.47 -3.16 0.47
N HIS A 15 -9.42 -2.41 0.70
CA HIS A 15 -9.33 -1.53 1.86
C HIS A 15 -9.55 -0.10 1.40
N PRO A 16 -10.65 0.53 1.78
CA PRO A 16 -10.89 1.91 1.39
C PRO A 16 -9.86 2.83 2.02
N TYR A 17 -9.34 3.72 1.22
CA TYR A 17 -8.36 4.68 1.69
C TYR A 17 -9.04 6.01 1.97
N THR A 18 -8.41 6.81 2.82
CA THR A 18 -8.90 8.14 3.14
C THR A 18 -8.11 9.17 2.36
N ARG A 19 -8.58 10.42 2.43
CA ARG A 19 -7.82 11.52 1.83
C ARG A 19 -6.45 11.66 2.47
N GLU A 20 -6.37 11.41 3.78
CA GLU A 20 -5.08 11.45 4.47
C GLU A 20 -4.14 10.38 3.96
N ASP A 21 -4.65 9.20 3.66
CA ASP A 21 -3.83 8.14 3.10
C ASP A 21 -3.26 8.56 1.76
N LEU A 22 -4.07 9.17 0.92
CA LEU A 22 -3.60 9.64 -0.38
C LEU A 22 -2.51 10.70 -0.26
N LYS A 23 -2.65 11.58 0.71
CA LYS A 23 -1.64 12.60 0.98
C LYS A 23 -0.31 11.95 1.34
N ARG A 24 -0.36 10.96 2.21
CA ARG A 24 0.85 10.25 2.63
C ARG A 24 1.50 9.50 1.48
N VAL A 25 0.68 8.86 0.66
CA VAL A 25 1.17 8.14 -0.51
C VAL A 25 1.88 9.11 -1.46
N GLY A 26 1.24 10.23 -1.76
CA GLY A 26 1.82 11.22 -2.66
C GLY A 26 3.15 11.74 -2.14
N TRP A 27 3.23 12.05 -0.85
CA TRP A 27 4.46 12.51 -0.25
C TRP A 27 5.57 11.46 -0.37
N CYS A 28 5.23 10.21 -0.07
CA CYS A 28 6.22 9.12 -0.12
C CYS A 28 6.73 8.90 -1.54
N LEU A 29 5.84 8.89 -2.53
CA LEU A 29 6.24 8.70 -3.91
C LEU A 29 7.18 9.81 -4.35
N ASP A 30 6.92 11.02 -3.89
CA ASP A 30 7.77 12.18 -4.18
C ASP A 30 9.17 12.00 -3.61
N LYS A 31 9.31 11.23 -2.55
CA LYS A 31 10.59 10.98 -1.89
C LYS A 31 11.20 9.65 -2.30
N ASN A 32 10.71 9.05 -3.37
CA ASN A 32 11.20 7.77 -3.87
C ASN A 32 10.95 6.62 -2.89
N ILE A 33 9.83 6.67 -2.19
CA ILE A 33 9.37 5.60 -1.31
C ILE A 33 8.09 5.05 -1.91
N LYS A 34 8.15 3.81 -2.37
CA LYS A 34 7.01 3.16 -3.02
C LYS A 34 6.69 1.86 -2.31
N ILE A 35 5.46 1.72 -1.85
CA ILE A 35 5.01 0.51 -1.19
C ILE A 35 3.97 -0.14 -2.09
N ALA A 36 4.13 -1.41 -2.36
CA ALA A 36 3.24 -2.11 -3.29
C ALA A 36 2.80 -3.44 -2.71
N VAL A 37 1.64 -3.89 -3.14
CA VAL A 37 1.11 -5.20 -2.80
C VAL A 37 1.41 -6.10 -3.98
N VAL A 38 2.14 -7.19 -3.73
CA VAL A 38 2.56 -8.10 -4.79
C VAL A 38 2.06 -9.50 -4.48
N PRO A 39 1.75 -10.29 -5.50
CA PRO A 39 1.24 -11.64 -5.28
C PRO A 39 2.34 -12.57 -4.77
N ASN A 40 1.92 -13.53 -3.93
CA ASN A 40 2.78 -14.59 -3.47
C ASN A 40 1.93 -15.86 -3.40
N GLY A 41 1.89 -16.62 -4.49
CA GLY A 41 1.01 -17.76 -4.58
C GLY A 41 -0.44 -17.31 -4.56
N THR A 42 -1.22 -17.83 -3.63
CA THR A 42 -2.62 -17.43 -3.48
C THR A 42 -2.79 -16.26 -2.51
N ASP A 43 -1.71 -15.84 -1.91
CA ASP A 43 -1.73 -14.76 -0.94
C ASP A 43 -0.97 -13.56 -1.46
N TRP A 44 -0.65 -12.63 -0.56
CA TRP A 44 -0.07 -11.35 -0.95
C TRP A 44 1.06 -10.96 -0.01
N GLN A 45 1.98 -10.18 -0.53
CA GLN A 45 3.12 -9.72 0.23
C GLN A 45 3.28 -8.24 -0.03
N VAL A 46 3.90 -7.52 0.90
CA VAL A 46 4.11 -6.08 0.74
C VAL A 46 5.57 -5.83 0.37
N GLU A 47 5.76 -5.10 -0.72
CA GLU A 47 7.08 -4.76 -1.21
C GLU A 47 7.37 -3.30 -0.88
N ILE A 48 8.54 -3.04 -0.32
CA ILE A 48 8.96 -1.71 0.07
C ILE A 48 10.15 -1.33 -0.79
N ASN A 49 9.99 -0.29 -1.60
CA ASN A 49 11.04 0.17 -2.51
C ASN A 49 11.42 1.58 -2.09
N ILE A 50 12.64 1.74 -1.58
CA ILE A 50 13.15 3.04 -1.15
C ILE A 50 14.43 3.31 -1.94
N ASN A 51 14.39 4.34 -2.78
CA ASN A 51 15.53 4.72 -3.61
C ASN A 51 16.08 3.54 -4.40
N LYS A 52 15.17 2.73 -4.94
CA LYS A 52 15.49 1.55 -5.76
C LYS A 52 16.01 0.36 -4.97
N SER A 53 16.09 0.46 -3.65
CA SER A 53 16.36 -0.69 -2.79
C SER A 53 15.05 -1.36 -2.46
N ILE A 54 14.93 -2.63 -2.79
CA ILE A 54 13.68 -3.36 -2.65
C ILE A 54 13.77 -4.34 -1.49
N HIS A 55 12.80 -4.24 -0.59
CA HIS A 55 12.68 -5.16 0.53
C HIS A 55 11.27 -5.72 0.55
N LEU A 56 11.13 -6.97 0.92
CA LEU A 56 9.82 -7.57 1.11
C LEU A 56 9.54 -7.69 2.61
N ASP A 57 8.34 -7.31 3.00
CA ASP A 57 7.87 -7.61 4.34
C ASP A 57 7.83 -9.12 4.45
N SER A 58 8.39 -9.67 5.52
CA SER A 58 8.50 -11.12 5.66
C SER A 58 7.18 -11.82 5.90
N ASN A 59 6.13 -11.08 6.20
CA ASN A 59 4.80 -11.65 6.44
C ASN A 59 4.04 -11.85 5.15
N ILE A 60 3.10 -12.80 5.19
CA ILE A 60 2.19 -13.07 4.08
C ILE A 60 0.81 -12.65 4.52
N TYR A 61 0.08 -11.98 3.65
CA TYR A 61 -1.20 -11.37 3.99
C TYR A 61 -2.31 -11.83 3.06
N LYS A 62 -3.54 -11.77 3.55
CA LYS A 62 -4.71 -11.79 2.68
C LYS A 62 -4.81 -10.44 1.98
N ALA A 63 -5.58 -10.38 0.89
CA ALA A 63 -5.61 -9.19 0.06
C ALA A 63 -5.96 -7.91 0.84
N ASP A 64 -7.02 -7.95 1.65
CA ASP A 64 -7.43 -6.77 2.38
C ASP A 64 -6.39 -6.37 3.43
N GLU A 65 -5.79 -7.36 4.08
CA GLU A 65 -4.74 -7.10 5.07
C GLU A 65 -3.50 -6.52 4.42
N ALA A 66 -3.17 -6.99 3.21
CA ALA A 66 -2.00 -6.49 2.51
C ALA A 66 -2.16 -5.01 2.15
N TYR A 67 -3.33 -4.63 1.64
CA TYR A 67 -3.58 -3.22 1.33
C TYR A 67 -3.59 -2.36 2.58
N LYS A 68 -4.17 -2.86 3.65
CA LYS A 68 -4.14 -2.14 4.93
C LYS A 68 -2.70 -1.93 5.38
N LYS A 69 -1.89 -2.98 5.26
CA LYS A 69 -0.47 -2.90 5.65
C LYS A 69 0.29 -1.92 4.77
N MET A 70 -0.02 -1.89 3.48
CA MET A 70 0.59 -0.94 2.56
C MET A 70 0.36 0.50 3.04
N TYR A 71 -0.88 0.84 3.40
CA TYR A 71 -1.16 2.19 3.88
C TYR A 71 -0.51 2.46 5.23
N GLU A 72 -0.38 1.44 6.09
CA GLU A 72 0.34 1.60 7.35
C GLU A 72 1.81 1.92 7.13
N TYR A 73 2.43 1.29 6.13
CA TYR A 73 3.82 1.60 5.79
C TYR A 73 3.96 3.02 5.27
N TYR A 74 3.04 3.46 4.41
CA TYR A 74 3.08 4.85 3.93
C TYR A 74 2.95 5.82 5.09
N LYS A 75 2.06 5.54 6.03
CA LYS A 75 1.91 6.38 7.21
C LYS A 75 3.18 6.37 8.04
N TYR A 76 3.76 5.21 8.23
CA TYR A 76 4.99 5.07 9.00
C TYR A 76 6.12 5.94 8.43
N TYR A 77 6.36 5.85 7.15
CA TYR A 77 7.44 6.62 6.53
C TYR A 77 7.13 8.10 6.50
N TYR A 78 5.87 8.45 6.25
CA TYR A 78 5.46 9.84 6.28
C TYR A 78 5.69 10.44 7.67
N ASP A 79 5.20 9.77 8.70
CA ASP A 79 5.32 10.27 10.08
C ASP A 79 6.78 10.35 10.52
N LYS A 80 7.57 9.37 10.14
CA LYS A 80 8.99 9.32 10.51
C LYS A 80 9.74 10.54 9.98
N HIS A 81 9.38 11.03 8.81
CA HIS A 81 10.09 12.12 8.17
C HIS A 81 9.44 13.49 8.43
N ASN A 82 8.27 13.52 9.03
CA ASN A 82 7.52 14.76 9.24
C ASN A 82 7.22 15.04 10.71
N ILE A 83 8.02 14.56 11.59
CA ILE A 83 7.85 14.82 13.02
C ILE A 83 8.37 16.19 13.35
#